data_402584d47fd821dd38773aa905e52a9c
#
_entry.id   402584d47fd821dd38773aa905e52a9c
#
_cell.length_a   1.000
_cell.length_b   1.000
_cell.length_c   1.000
_cell.angle_alpha   90.00
_cell.angle_beta   90.00
_cell.angle_gamma   90.00
#
_symmetry.space_group_name_H-M   'P 1'
#
loop_
_entity.id
_entity.type
_entity.pdbx_description
1 polymer ?
#
loop_
_entity_poly.entity_id
_entity_poly.type
_entity_poly.pdbx_seq_one_letter_code
_entity_poly.pdbx_strand_id
1 'polypeptide(L)'
;MSIECHNAFILHRRPYRETSQLLDLFCQDVGKVSLIFKGGRSGTRMRRGTAQPFTLLQATYFGRGQLKTVKSLEAKTQVVPLVGNRLYMAMYVNELLYRLLQAETACDGLFNTYQDTLISIARDECPQTALRNFELTLLETLGYGVNFEQDIYSGELLECGFEYQYQQQAGFFAKQAIHNKQHIYTGEQIQALSERDFSNPEVLLAAKRFCRQALAHLLGGKPLHSRALFSGAK
;
A
#
# COMPACT_ATOMS: atom_id res chain seq x y z
N MET A 1 10.78 -28.49 -13.67
CA MET A 1 10.38 -27.09 -13.42
C MET A 1 9.22 -27.13 -12.45
N SER A 2 9.35 -26.49 -11.28
CA SER A 2 8.23 -26.36 -10.35
C SER A 2 7.19 -25.41 -10.94
N ILE A 3 5.93 -25.80 -10.90
CA ILE A 3 4.79 -24.95 -11.24
C ILE A 3 4.25 -24.43 -9.91
N GLU A 4 4.13 -23.12 -9.80
CA GLU A 4 3.59 -22.42 -8.63
C GLU A 4 2.23 -21.85 -8.98
N CYS A 5 1.30 -21.84 -8.01
CA CYS A 5 -0.06 -21.34 -8.19
C CYS A 5 -0.50 -20.58 -6.94
N HIS A 6 -0.76 -19.28 -7.08
CA HIS A 6 -1.08 -18.39 -5.97
C HIS A 6 -2.26 -17.47 -6.31
N ASN A 7 -2.97 -17.06 -5.28
CA ASN A 7 -3.84 -15.88 -5.37
C ASN A 7 -2.96 -14.64 -5.54
N ALA A 8 -3.32 -13.75 -6.44
CA ALA A 8 -2.48 -12.62 -6.76
C ALA A 8 -3.28 -11.40 -7.25
N PHE A 9 -2.70 -10.22 -7.09
CA PHE A 9 -3.12 -8.98 -7.73
C PHE A 9 -2.00 -8.43 -8.61
N ILE A 10 -2.35 -7.77 -9.71
CA ILE A 10 -1.38 -7.07 -10.56
C ILE A 10 -1.10 -5.70 -9.95
N LEU A 11 0.13 -5.46 -9.53
CA LEU A 11 0.60 -4.17 -9.05
C LEU A 11 1.01 -3.25 -10.20
N HIS A 12 1.77 -3.81 -11.15
CA HIS A 12 2.31 -3.05 -12.27
C HIS A 12 2.40 -3.90 -13.52
N ARG A 13 2.26 -3.26 -14.68
CA ARG A 13 2.44 -3.90 -16.00
C ARG A 13 3.18 -2.98 -16.93
N ARG A 14 4.09 -3.53 -17.73
CA ARG A 14 4.84 -2.79 -18.73
C ARG A 14 5.09 -3.63 -19.97
N PRO A 15 5.19 -3.00 -21.16
CA PRO A 15 5.57 -3.70 -22.39
C PRO A 15 6.93 -4.40 -22.22
N TYR A 16 7.05 -5.58 -22.79
CA TYR A 16 8.29 -6.35 -22.83
C TYR A 16 8.41 -7.08 -24.16
N ARG A 17 9.48 -6.80 -24.93
CA ARG A 17 9.63 -7.27 -26.31
C ARG A 17 8.40 -6.93 -27.17
N GLU A 18 8.28 -7.54 -28.35
CA GLU A 18 7.22 -7.18 -29.30
C GLU A 18 5.82 -7.58 -28.85
N THR A 19 5.62 -8.76 -28.28
CA THR A 19 4.29 -9.34 -27.97
C THR A 19 4.04 -9.60 -26.51
N SER A 20 5.06 -9.48 -25.64
CA SER A 20 4.99 -9.83 -24.21
C SER A 20 4.76 -8.61 -23.32
N GLN A 21 4.40 -8.88 -22.07
CA GLN A 21 4.35 -7.90 -20.98
C GLN A 21 5.14 -8.43 -19.80
N LEU A 22 5.76 -7.53 -19.04
CA LEU A 22 6.19 -7.79 -17.68
C LEU A 22 5.06 -7.43 -16.74
N LEU A 23 4.76 -8.33 -15.83
CA LEU A 23 3.78 -8.16 -14.77
C LEU A 23 4.49 -8.28 -13.43
N ASP A 24 4.28 -7.30 -12.56
CA ASP A 24 4.67 -7.40 -11.16
C ASP A 24 3.40 -7.71 -10.36
N LEU A 25 3.36 -8.89 -9.76
CA LEU A 25 2.22 -9.38 -8.99
C LEU A 25 2.52 -9.27 -7.49
N PHE A 26 1.47 -9.04 -6.70
CA PHE A 26 1.46 -9.30 -5.28
C PHE A 26 0.75 -10.63 -5.05
N CYS A 27 1.52 -11.65 -4.67
CA CYS A 27 1.05 -13.00 -4.41
C CYS A 27 0.86 -13.23 -2.91
N GLN A 28 -0.19 -13.94 -2.53
CA GLN A 28 -0.62 -14.11 -1.14
C GLN A 28 0.48 -14.68 -0.23
N ASP A 29 1.15 -15.74 -0.67
CA ASP A 29 2.07 -16.50 0.18
C ASP A 29 3.55 -16.23 -0.11
N VAL A 30 3.83 -15.43 -1.16
CA VAL A 30 5.20 -15.23 -1.68
C VAL A 30 5.60 -13.76 -1.71
N GLY A 31 4.65 -12.85 -1.63
CA GLY A 31 4.91 -11.42 -1.77
C GLY A 31 5.00 -10.99 -3.23
N LYS A 32 5.94 -10.08 -3.56
CA LYS A 32 6.05 -9.52 -4.91
C LYS A 32 6.82 -10.43 -5.85
N VAL A 33 6.21 -10.80 -7.00
CA VAL A 33 6.81 -11.67 -8.03
C VAL A 33 6.75 -11.00 -9.39
N SER A 34 7.85 -11.03 -10.15
CA SER A 34 7.93 -10.49 -11.51
C SER A 34 7.81 -11.61 -12.55
N LEU A 35 6.87 -11.45 -13.48
CA LEU A 35 6.52 -12.48 -14.47
C LEU A 35 6.57 -11.96 -15.90
N ILE A 36 6.99 -12.79 -16.84
CA ILE A 36 6.80 -12.58 -18.28
C ILE A 36 5.46 -13.17 -18.69
N PHE A 37 4.57 -12.35 -19.22
CA PHE A 37 3.31 -12.75 -19.82
C PHE A 37 3.43 -12.72 -21.34
N LYS A 38 3.71 -13.89 -21.95
CA LYS A 38 3.88 -14.04 -23.39
C LYS A 38 2.55 -13.85 -24.11
N GLY A 39 2.56 -13.08 -25.21
CA GLY A 39 1.35 -12.79 -25.99
C GLY A 39 0.34 -11.85 -25.30
N GLY A 40 0.73 -11.21 -24.19
CA GLY A 40 -0.13 -10.29 -23.43
C GLY A 40 -0.50 -9.02 -24.21
N ARG A 41 0.29 -8.64 -25.24
CA ARG A 41 0.02 -7.47 -26.10
C ARG A 41 -0.78 -7.82 -27.35
N SER A 42 -0.58 -9.00 -27.92
CA SER A 42 -1.15 -9.43 -29.20
C SER A 42 -2.20 -10.53 -29.07
N GLY A 43 -2.48 -11.00 -27.85
CA GLY A 43 -3.42 -12.09 -27.59
C GLY A 43 -4.89 -11.71 -27.78
N THR A 44 -5.75 -12.74 -27.80
CA THR A 44 -7.20 -12.60 -27.89
C THR A 44 -7.74 -11.66 -26.80
N ARG A 45 -8.91 -11.07 -27.04
CA ARG A 45 -9.62 -10.16 -26.10
C ARG A 45 -9.71 -10.71 -24.68
N MET A 46 -9.78 -12.04 -24.53
CA MET A 46 -9.82 -12.75 -23.25
C MET A 46 -8.50 -12.64 -22.48
N ARG A 47 -7.35 -12.77 -23.14
CA ARG A 47 -6.04 -12.60 -22.48
C ARG A 47 -5.75 -11.16 -22.06
N ARG A 48 -6.22 -10.16 -22.81
CA ARG A 48 -6.11 -8.75 -22.44
C ARG A 48 -7.02 -8.36 -21.27
N GLY A 49 -8.22 -8.96 -21.21
CA GLY A 49 -9.18 -8.71 -20.12
C GLY A 49 -8.78 -9.33 -18.78
N THR A 50 -8.06 -10.45 -18.80
CA THR A 50 -7.67 -11.16 -17.56
C THR A 50 -6.59 -10.45 -16.76
N ALA A 51 -5.69 -9.71 -17.40
CA ALA A 51 -4.61 -8.99 -16.73
C ALA A 51 -5.05 -7.56 -16.30
N GLN A 52 -6.12 -7.46 -15.53
CA GLN A 52 -6.62 -6.18 -15.02
C GLN A 52 -6.09 -5.92 -13.60
N PRO A 53 -5.61 -4.69 -13.29
CA PRO A 53 -5.34 -4.28 -11.92
C PRO A 53 -6.59 -4.42 -11.05
N PHE A 54 -6.39 -4.50 -9.74
CA PHE A 54 -7.45 -4.53 -8.72
C PHE A 54 -8.44 -5.71 -8.83
N THR A 55 -8.08 -6.74 -9.60
CA THR A 55 -8.86 -7.98 -9.73
C THR A 55 -8.10 -9.10 -9.06
N LEU A 56 -8.76 -9.86 -8.17
CA LEU A 56 -8.17 -11.07 -7.61
C LEU A 56 -8.03 -12.13 -8.70
N LEU A 57 -6.81 -12.57 -8.91
CA LEU A 57 -6.44 -13.58 -9.90
C LEU A 57 -5.95 -14.85 -9.22
N GLN A 58 -6.11 -15.96 -9.89
CA GLN A 58 -5.28 -17.14 -9.69
C GLN A 58 -4.16 -17.11 -10.74
N ALA A 59 -2.92 -16.95 -10.27
CA ALA A 59 -1.75 -16.89 -11.12
C ALA A 59 -1.00 -18.21 -11.06
N THR A 60 -0.85 -18.88 -12.19
CA THR A 60 0.00 -20.06 -12.33
C THR A 60 1.21 -19.68 -13.17
N TYR A 61 2.41 -19.94 -12.66
CA TYR A 61 3.65 -19.58 -13.32
C TYR A 61 4.74 -20.63 -13.07
N PHE A 62 5.82 -20.53 -13.80
CA PHE A 62 6.98 -21.43 -13.69
C PHE A 62 8.27 -20.69 -14.03
N GLY A 63 9.38 -21.22 -13.59
CA GLY A 63 10.70 -20.67 -13.86
C GLY A 63 11.62 -20.75 -12.65
N ARG A 64 12.87 -20.37 -12.83
CA ARG A 64 13.88 -20.21 -11.79
C ARG A 64 14.39 -18.77 -11.79
N GLY A 65 14.82 -18.28 -10.64
CA GLY A 65 15.32 -16.91 -10.48
C GLY A 65 14.21 -15.85 -10.41
N GLN A 66 14.61 -14.58 -10.47
CA GLN A 66 13.75 -13.43 -10.20
C GLN A 66 12.67 -13.18 -11.26
N LEU A 67 12.84 -13.66 -12.49
CA LEU A 67 11.90 -13.46 -13.58
C LEU A 67 11.34 -14.80 -14.05
N LYS A 68 10.08 -15.06 -13.68
CA LYS A 68 9.38 -16.30 -14.00
C LYS A 68 8.46 -16.10 -15.22
N THR A 69 7.82 -17.15 -15.70
CA THR A 69 6.93 -17.10 -16.89
C THR A 69 5.51 -17.50 -16.50
N VAL A 70 4.53 -16.70 -16.89
CA VAL A 70 3.11 -16.99 -16.70
C VAL A 70 2.72 -18.22 -17.51
N LYS A 71 2.04 -19.19 -16.87
CA LYS A 71 1.35 -20.30 -17.50
C LYS A 71 -0.12 -19.94 -17.73
N SER A 72 -0.83 -19.50 -16.68
CA SER A 72 -2.21 -18.99 -16.76
C SER A 72 -2.45 -17.87 -15.76
N LEU A 73 -3.42 -17.00 -16.08
CA LEU A 73 -4.00 -15.98 -15.20
C LEU A 73 -5.52 -16.13 -15.31
N GLU A 74 -6.18 -16.39 -14.21
CA GLU A 74 -7.61 -16.62 -14.16
C GLU A 74 -8.24 -15.67 -13.14
N ALA A 75 -9.23 -14.87 -13.55
CA ALA A 75 -9.94 -13.99 -12.63
C ALA A 75 -10.81 -14.82 -11.68
N LYS A 76 -10.62 -14.62 -10.38
CA LYS A 76 -11.43 -15.26 -9.32
C LYS A 76 -12.66 -14.43 -8.93
N THR A 77 -12.57 -13.14 -9.11
CA THR A 77 -13.67 -12.21 -8.81
C THR A 77 -13.97 -11.35 -10.02
N GLN A 78 -15.16 -10.78 -10.03
CA GLN A 78 -15.48 -9.73 -10.98
C GLN A 78 -14.65 -8.48 -10.68
N VAL A 79 -14.29 -7.75 -11.74
CA VAL A 79 -13.61 -6.47 -11.61
C VAL A 79 -14.51 -5.51 -10.85
N VAL A 80 -14.01 -4.96 -9.74
CA VAL A 80 -14.72 -3.90 -9.03
C VAL A 80 -14.50 -2.61 -9.81
N PRO A 81 -15.56 -1.96 -10.33
CA PRO A 81 -15.41 -0.73 -11.09
C PRO A 81 -14.96 0.40 -10.17
N LEU A 82 -13.73 0.85 -10.34
CA LEU A 82 -13.15 2.00 -9.66
C LEU A 82 -13.08 3.18 -10.62
N VAL A 83 -13.69 4.30 -10.26
CA VAL A 83 -13.73 5.52 -11.09
C VAL A 83 -13.32 6.75 -10.27
N GLY A 84 -12.81 7.78 -10.96
CA GLY A 84 -12.44 9.05 -10.33
C GLY A 84 -11.46 8.87 -9.17
N ASN A 85 -11.71 9.56 -8.06
CA ASN A 85 -10.84 9.54 -6.88
C ASN A 85 -10.64 8.13 -6.29
N ARG A 86 -11.63 7.24 -6.41
CA ARG A 86 -11.50 5.85 -5.92
C ARG A 86 -10.46 5.08 -6.72
N LEU A 87 -10.41 5.28 -8.03
CA LEU A 87 -9.37 4.71 -8.88
C LEU A 87 -7.99 5.24 -8.48
N TYR A 88 -7.87 6.55 -8.23
CA TYR A 88 -6.59 7.14 -7.81
C TYR A 88 -6.12 6.62 -6.45
N MET A 89 -7.04 6.38 -5.51
CA MET A 89 -6.74 5.75 -4.23
C MET A 89 -6.20 4.33 -4.41
N ALA A 90 -6.84 3.51 -5.24
CA ALA A 90 -6.37 2.16 -5.52
C ALA A 90 -5.01 2.16 -6.25
N MET A 91 -4.80 3.08 -7.19
CA MET A 91 -3.48 3.26 -7.84
C MET A 91 -2.40 3.67 -6.84
N TYR A 92 -2.74 4.51 -5.86
CA TYR A 92 -1.83 4.90 -4.79
C TYR A 92 -1.41 3.69 -3.94
N VAL A 93 -2.36 2.86 -3.52
CA VAL A 93 -2.09 1.64 -2.75
C VAL A 93 -1.21 0.67 -3.56
N ASN A 94 -1.51 0.47 -4.85
CA ASN A 94 -0.68 -0.33 -5.75
C ASN A 94 0.75 0.19 -5.86
N GLU A 95 0.90 1.50 -6.01
CA GLU A 95 2.23 2.11 -6.16
C GLU A 95 3.06 1.95 -4.89
N LEU A 96 2.44 2.06 -3.69
CA LEU A 96 3.12 1.79 -2.43
C LEU A 96 3.65 0.36 -2.38
N LEU A 97 2.82 -0.64 -2.64
CA LEU A 97 3.24 -2.05 -2.66
C LEU A 97 4.32 -2.29 -3.72
N TYR A 98 4.14 -1.79 -4.93
CA TYR A 98 5.10 -1.96 -6.01
C TYR A 98 6.49 -1.44 -5.64
N ARG A 99 6.56 -0.27 -4.98
CA ARG A 99 7.82 0.40 -4.64
C ARG A 99 8.46 -0.09 -3.36
N LEU A 100 7.68 -0.52 -2.37
CA LEU A 100 8.18 -0.82 -1.04
C LEU A 100 8.35 -2.31 -0.76
N LEU A 101 7.58 -3.20 -1.42
CA LEU A 101 7.75 -4.62 -1.22
C LEU A 101 9.04 -5.13 -1.85
N GLN A 102 9.77 -5.95 -1.09
CA GLN A 102 10.88 -6.72 -1.60
C GLN A 102 10.38 -7.90 -2.44
N ALA A 103 11.18 -8.33 -3.40
CA ALA A 103 10.84 -9.48 -4.23
C ALA A 103 10.87 -10.79 -3.43
N GLU A 104 9.88 -11.63 -3.65
CA GLU A 104 9.77 -12.99 -3.08
C GLU A 104 9.90 -13.01 -1.54
N THR A 105 9.38 -11.99 -0.88
CA THR A 105 9.32 -11.91 0.58
C THR A 105 7.86 -11.96 1.00
N ALA A 106 7.48 -13.01 1.72
CA ALA A 106 6.13 -13.16 2.25
C ALA A 106 5.78 -11.99 3.19
N CYS A 107 4.55 -11.54 3.12
CA CYS A 107 4.03 -10.42 3.90
C CYS A 107 2.72 -10.87 4.57
N ASP A 108 2.84 -11.52 5.72
CA ASP A 108 1.72 -12.11 6.42
C ASP A 108 0.63 -11.04 6.73
N GLY A 109 -0.61 -11.37 6.41
CA GLY A 109 -1.75 -10.50 6.63
C GLY A 109 -1.90 -9.34 5.63
N LEU A 110 -0.81 -8.81 5.06
CA LEU A 110 -0.86 -7.63 4.19
C LEU A 110 -1.66 -7.87 2.90
N PHE A 111 -1.66 -9.11 2.38
CA PHE A 111 -2.44 -9.46 1.20
C PHE A 111 -3.95 -9.30 1.46
N ASN A 112 -4.43 -9.79 2.59
CA ASN A 112 -5.83 -9.65 2.98
C ASN A 112 -6.17 -8.19 3.26
N THR A 113 -5.32 -7.47 3.98
CA THR A 113 -5.49 -6.02 4.21
C THR A 113 -5.58 -5.24 2.90
N TYR A 114 -4.76 -5.58 1.90
CA TYR A 114 -4.84 -4.96 0.58
C TYR A 114 -6.16 -5.27 -0.11
N GLN A 115 -6.61 -6.51 -0.10
CA GLN A 115 -7.90 -6.91 -0.68
C GLN A 115 -9.06 -6.18 -0.03
N ASP A 116 -9.12 -6.14 1.31
CA ASP A 116 -10.15 -5.45 2.07
C ASP A 116 -10.14 -3.94 1.82
N THR A 117 -8.95 -3.36 1.71
CA THR A 117 -8.78 -1.95 1.35
C THR A 117 -9.37 -1.64 -0.03
N LEU A 118 -9.16 -2.49 -1.04
CA LEU A 118 -9.75 -2.31 -2.37
C LEU A 118 -11.29 -2.38 -2.32
N ILE A 119 -11.83 -3.31 -1.52
CA ILE A 119 -13.28 -3.46 -1.32
C ILE A 119 -13.85 -2.20 -0.65
N SER A 120 -13.21 -1.73 0.40
CA SER A 120 -13.61 -0.52 1.13
C SER A 120 -13.51 0.73 0.24
N ILE A 121 -12.42 0.90 -0.50
CA ILE A 121 -12.30 2.00 -1.48
C ILE A 121 -13.45 2.00 -2.47
N ALA A 122 -13.92 0.83 -2.89
CA ALA A 122 -14.99 0.71 -3.87
C ALA A 122 -16.38 1.00 -3.31
N ARG A 123 -16.64 0.68 -2.05
CA ARG A 123 -17.99 0.61 -1.47
C ARG A 123 -18.27 1.61 -0.35
N ASP A 124 -17.26 1.92 0.47
CA ASP A 124 -17.48 2.71 1.68
C ASP A 124 -17.70 4.18 1.42
N GLU A 125 -18.43 4.84 2.31
CA GLU A 125 -18.65 6.29 2.27
C GLU A 125 -17.35 7.06 2.61
N CYS A 126 -16.53 6.52 3.50
CA CYS A 126 -15.24 7.11 3.91
C CYS A 126 -14.04 6.21 3.55
N PRO A 127 -13.65 6.12 2.26
CA PRO A 127 -12.54 5.28 1.83
C PRO A 127 -11.16 5.73 2.37
N GLN A 128 -11.06 6.95 2.92
CA GLN A 128 -9.83 7.45 3.53
C GLN A 128 -9.43 6.64 4.78
N THR A 129 -10.39 6.18 5.56
CA THR A 129 -10.14 5.31 6.73
C THR A 129 -9.43 4.03 6.32
N ALA A 130 -9.93 3.38 5.25
CA ALA A 130 -9.29 2.19 4.71
C ALA A 130 -7.84 2.44 4.27
N LEU A 131 -7.58 3.61 3.66
CA LEU A 131 -6.21 4.00 3.30
C LEU A 131 -5.30 4.14 4.52
N ARG A 132 -5.77 4.76 5.61
CA ARG A 132 -4.97 4.92 6.84
C ARG A 132 -4.64 3.57 7.45
N ASN A 133 -5.63 2.68 7.57
CA ASN A 133 -5.43 1.33 8.05
C ASN A 133 -4.40 0.56 7.21
N PHE A 134 -4.53 0.64 5.90
CA PHE A 134 -3.58 0.02 4.98
C PHE A 134 -2.15 0.55 5.15
N GLU A 135 -1.98 1.87 5.22
CA GLU A 135 -0.67 2.51 5.37
C GLU A 135 0.01 2.13 6.68
N LEU A 136 -0.74 2.09 7.79
CA LEU A 136 -0.20 1.66 9.08
C LEU A 136 0.21 0.18 9.04
N THR A 137 -0.65 -0.70 8.52
CA THR A 137 -0.32 -2.13 8.37
C THR A 137 0.89 -2.33 7.46
N LEU A 138 1.01 -1.56 6.38
CA LEU A 138 2.18 -1.63 5.50
C LEU A 138 3.46 -1.23 6.25
N LEU A 139 3.43 -0.15 7.03
CA LEU A 139 4.58 0.27 7.85
C LEU A 139 4.98 -0.83 8.84
N GLU A 140 4.04 -1.42 9.55
CA GLU A 140 4.27 -2.52 10.49
C GLU A 140 4.88 -3.74 9.79
N THR A 141 4.29 -4.17 8.66
CA THR A 141 4.77 -5.31 7.87
C THR A 141 6.21 -5.10 7.36
N LEU A 142 6.56 -3.87 7.03
CA LEU A 142 7.91 -3.53 6.57
C LEU A 142 8.92 -3.36 7.72
N GLY A 143 8.49 -3.50 8.99
CA GLY A 143 9.35 -3.32 10.17
C GLY A 143 9.54 -1.87 10.60
N TYR A 144 8.69 -0.98 10.10
CA TYR A 144 8.69 0.46 10.43
C TYR A 144 7.46 0.86 11.28
N GLY A 145 6.90 -0.08 12.02
CA GLY A 145 5.87 0.21 13.02
C GLY A 145 6.39 1.20 14.05
N VAL A 146 5.55 2.13 14.46
CA VAL A 146 5.90 3.18 15.41
C VAL A 146 5.32 2.84 16.77
N ASN A 147 6.09 3.07 17.82
CA ASN A 147 5.57 3.03 19.18
C ASN A 147 4.73 4.31 19.42
N PHE A 148 3.45 4.09 19.71
CA PHE A 148 2.48 5.15 19.99
C PHE A 148 2.24 5.35 21.49
N GLU A 149 2.96 4.62 22.35
CA GLU A 149 2.69 4.61 23.78
C GLU A 149 3.68 5.46 24.58
N GLN A 150 4.94 5.55 24.15
CA GLN A 150 6.02 6.13 24.92
C GLN A 150 6.77 7.20 24.16
N ASP A 151 7.21 8.22 24.91
CA ASP A 151 8.17 9.22 24.45
C ASP A 151 9.54 8.57 24.23
N ILE A 152 10.13 8.79 23.05
CA ILE A 152 11.37 8.13 22.63
C ILE A 152 12.62 8.59 23.42
N TYR A 153 12.54 9.70 24.13
CA TYR A 153 13.68 10.23 24.90
C TYR A 153 13.52 10.01 26.40
N SER A 154 12.33 10.24 26.95
CA SER A 154 12.09 10.07 28.39
C SER A 154 11.68 8.64 28.76
N GLY A 155 11.08 7.89 27.81
CA GLY A 155 10.47 6.60 28.07
C GLY A 155 9.14 6.66 28.83
N GLU A 156 8.65 7.87 29.13
CA GLU A 156 7.38 8.08 29.80
C GLU A 156 6.21 7.82 28.85
N LEU A 157 5.05 7.49 29.40
CA LEU A 157 3.84 7.31 28.60
C LEU A 157 3.39 8.64 27.97
N LEU A 158 2.91 8.55 26.75
CA LEU A 158 2.30 9.70 26.07
C LEU A 158 0.90 9.96 26.66
N GLU A 159 0.67 11.17 27.12
CA GLU A 159 -0.55 11.56 27.81
C GLU A 159 -1.43 12.46 26.94
N CYS A 160 -2.73 12.33 27.09
CA CYS A 160 -3.71 13.26 26.54
C CYS A 160 -3.49 14.68 27.09
N GLY A 161 -3.84 15.71 26.31
CA GLY A 161 -3.66 17.11 26.70
C GLY A 161 -2.27 17.69 26.44
N PHE A 162 -1.31 16.88 26.01
CA PHE A 162 0.02 17.33 25.64
C PHE A 162 0.24 17.30 24.13
N GLU A 163 1.23 18.07 23.67
CA GLU A 163 1.67 18.10 22.27
C GLU A 163 3.01 17.40 22.11
N TYR A 164 3.09 16.56 21.07
CA TYR A 164 4.25 15.77 20.71
C TYR A 164 4.70 16.04 19.28
N GLN A 165 5.97 15.81 19.02
CA GLN A 165 6.53 15.82 17.68
C GLN A 165 6.85 14.42 17.23
N TYR A 166 6.67 14.14 15.94
CA TYR A 166 7.06 12.87 15.33
C TYR A 166 8.47 12.98 14.73
N GLN A 167 9.34 12.09 15.16
CA GLN A 167 10.66 11.87 14.56
C GLN A 167 10.61 10.61 13.70
N GLN A 168 11.01 10.75 12.44
CA GLN A 168 11.03 9.64 11.50
C GLN A 168 11.85 8.45 12.02
N GLN A 169 11.31 7.25 11.89
CA GLN A 169 11.88 5.97 12.32
C GLN A 169 12.11 5.81 13.84
N ALA A 170 11.88 6.83 14.62
CA ALA A 170 12.05 6.77 16.07
C ALA A 170 10.72 6.72 16.81
N GLY A 171 9.81 7.65 16.57
CA GLY A 171 8.53 7.74 17.26
C GLY A 171 8.18 9.17 17.68
N PHE A 172 7.44 9.28 18.76
CA PHE A 172 6.97 10.56 19.29
C PHE A 172 7.78 11.00 20.50
N PHE A 173 7.91 12.31 20.68
CA PHE A 173 8.58 12.93 21.83
C PHE A 173 7.89 14.23 22.20
N ALA A 174 7.97 14.59 23.49
CA ALA A 174 7.38 15.81 24.01
C ALA A 174 7.91 17.05 23.30
N LYS A 175 7.02 17.93 22.91
CA LYS A 175 7.37 19.17 22.21
C LYS A 175 8.24 20.05 23.11
N GLN A 176 9.50 20.13 22.82
CA GLN A 176 10.33 21.20 23.35
C GLN A 176 10.01 22.51 22.60
N ALA A 177 10.08 23.65 23.28
CA ALA A 177 9.67 24.96 22.77
C ALA A 177 10.47 25.40 21.53
N ILE A 178 10.29 24.77 20.34
CA ILE A 178 11.10 25.04 19.15
C ILE A 178 10.29 24.90 17.83
N HIS A 179 10.26 25.96 17.15
CA HIS A 179 10.51 26.35 15.77
C HIS A 179 9.77 25.70 14.59
N ASN A 180 9.14 24.54 14.65
CA ASN A 180 8.45 24.02 13.48
C ASN A 180 7.07 23.45 13.85
N LYS A 181 6.02 24.17 13.51
CA LYS A 181 4.62 23.75 13.73
C LYS A 181 4.19 22.57 12.84
N GLN A 182 5.07 22.07 11.96
CA GLN A 182 4.65 21.17 10.89
C GLN A 182 4.50 19.69 11.28
N HIS A 183 4.86 19.28 12.47
CA HIS A 183 4.86 17.85 12.84
C HIS A 183 4.36 17.62 14.26
N ILE A 184 3.37 18.44 14.67
CA ILE A 184 2.80 18.38 16.01
C ILE A 184 1.54 17.51 15.98
N TYR A 185 1.44 16.65 16.98
CA TYR A 185 0.30 15.77 17.25
C TYR A 185 -0.10 15.92 18.71
N THR A 186 -1.39 15.88 19.01
CA THR A 186 -1.84 15.83 20.40
C THR A 186 -1.82 14.37 20.90
N GLY A 187 -1.76 14.15 22.21
CA GLY A 187 -1.81 12.82 22.79
C GLY A 187 -3.06 12.04 22.38
N GLU A 188 -4.21 12.71 22.28
CA GLU A 188 -5.46 12.12 21.81
C GLU A 188 -5.35 11.64 20.34
N GLN A 189 -4.69 12.42 19.50
CA GLN A 189 -4.46 12.03 18.10
C GLN A 189 -3.54 10.81 18.01
N ILE A 190 -2.52 10.74 18.85
CA ILE A 190 -1.57 9.61 18.89
C ILE A 190 -2.27 8.35 19.41
N GLN A 191 -3.07 8.48 20.47
CA GLN A 191 -3.87 7.38 20.99
C GLN A 191 -4.83 6.85 19.93
N ALA A 192 -5.59 7.72 19.27
CA ALA A 192 -6.50 7.33 18.20
C ALA A 192 -5.79 6.67 17.00
N LEU A 193 -4.54 7.09 16.68
CA LEU A 193 -3.69 6.42 15.69
C LEU A 193 -3.34 4.99 16.13
N SER A 194 -3.00 4.78 17.39
CA SER A 194 -2.70 3.46 17.98
C SER A 194 -3.90 2.53 17.91
N GLU A 195 -5.07 3.05 18.29
CA GLU A 195 -6.35 2.32 18.30
C GLU A 195 -6.98 2.18 16.90
N ARG A 196 -6.41 2.88 15.89
CA ARG A 196 -6.96 2.98 14.52
C ARG A 196 -8.39 3.52 14.47
N ASP A 197 -8.74 4.38 15.42
CA ASP A 197 -10.01 5.09 15.44
C ASP A 197 -9.93 6.39 14.62
N PHE A 198 -10.44 6.33 13.42
CA PHE A 198 -10.48 7.45 12.47
C PHE A 198 -11.89 8.04 12.31
N SER A 199 -12.76 7.85 13.30
CA SER A 199 -14.13 8.40 13.30
C SER A 199 -14.14 9.92 13.34
N ASN A 200 -13.15 10.55 14.01
CA ASN A 200 -12.99 11.99 14.05
C ASN A 200 -12.23 12.50 12.81
N PRO A 201 -12.78 13.46 12.04
CA PRO A 201 -12.12 14.04 10.87
C PRO A 201 -10.75 14.67 11.14
N GLU A 202 -10.54 15.25 12.32
CA GLU A 202 -9.24 15.83 12.69
C GLU A 202 -8.18 14.76 12.92
N VAL A 203 -8.56 13.63 13.54
CA VAL A 203 -7.72 12.46 13.68
C VAL A 203 -7.38 11.86 12.32
N LEU A 204 -8.36 11.78 11.41
CA LEU A 204 -8.14 11.29 10.05
C LEU A 204 -7.13 12.17 9.27
N LEU A 205 -7.17 13.50 9.48
CA LEU A 205 -6.18 14.43 8.91
C LEU A 205 -4.80 14.27 9.55
N ALA A 206 -4.74 14.08 10.87
CA ALA A 206 -3.49 13.80 11.58
C ALA A 206 -2.88 12.48 11.10
N ALA A 207 -3.68 11.42 10.97
CA ALA A 207 -3.28 10.12 10.42
C ALA A 207 -2.71 10.24 9.00
N LYS A 208 -3.37 11.01 8.14
CA LYS A 208 -2.88 11.28 6.78
C LYS A 208 -1.53 11.99 6.78
N ARG A 209 -1.34 12.94 7.68
CA ARG A 209 -0.07 13.67 7.84
C ARG A 209 1.03 12.72 8.33
N PHE A 210 0.73 11.93 9.37
CA PHE A 210 1.64 10.94 9.94
C PHE A 210 2.09 9.92 8.90
N CYS A 211 1.14 9.22 8.24
CA CYS A 211 1.47 8.21 7.24
C CYS A 211 2.29 8.78 6.08
N ARG A 212 2.01 10.03 5.67
CA ARG A 212 2.83 10.71 4.65
C ARG A 212 4.28 10.89 5.06
N GLN A 213 4.51 11.25 6.32
CA GLN A 213 5.84 11.45 6.87
C GLN A 213 6.58 10.13 7.00
N ALA A 214 5.94 9.13 7.61
CA ALA A 214 6.53 7.82 7.81
C ALA A 214 6.91 7.15 6.48
N LEU A 215 6.03 7.18 5.48
CA LEU A 215 6.27 6.60 4.16
C LEU A 215 7.28 7.40 3.31
N ALA A 216 7.43 8.71 3.51
CA ALA A 216 8.30 9.54 2.68
C ALA A 216 9.76 9.09 2.73
N HIS A 217 10.23 8.68 3.91
CA HIS A 217 11.58 8.15 4.08
C HIS A 217 11.80 6.86 3.29
N LEU A 218 10.85 5.92 3.38
CA LEU A 218 10.92 4.62 2.70
C LEU A 218 10.89 4.77 1.17
N LEU A 219 10.25 5.81 0.68
CA LEU A 219 10.18 6.13 -0.74
C LEU A 219 11.44 6.82 -1.27
N GLY A 220 12.44 7.09 -0.40
CA GLY A 220 13.70 7.71 -0.77
C GLY A 220 13.54 9.12 -1.38
N GLY A 221 12.55 9.89 -0.89
CA GLY A 221 12.25 11.24 -1.37
C GLY A 221 11.63 11.31 -2.78
N LYS A 222 11.48 10.18 -3.48
CA LYS A 222 10.87 10.16 -4.81
C LYS A 222 9.36 10.29 -4.70
N PRO A 223 8.73 11.26 -5.39
CA PRO A 223 7.29 11.45 -5.34
C PRO A 223 6.54 10.22 -5.88
N LEU A 224 5.33 10.00 -5.38
CA LEU A 224 4.41 9.01 -5.91
C LEU A 224 3.69 9.60 -7.12
N HIS A 225 3.71 8.87 -8.25
CA HIS A 225 3.02 9.29 -9.47
C HIS A 225 1.50 9.37 -9.29
N SER A 226 0.94 8.44 -8.53
CA SER A 226 -0.49 8.42 -8.21
C SER A 226 -0.96 9.68 -7.48
N ARG A 227 -0.10 10.34 -6.69
CA ARG A 227 -0.44 11.61 -6.02
C ARG A 227 -0.69 12.76 -7.00
N ALA A 228 -0.01 12.79 -8.13
CA ALA A 228 -0.22 13.82 -9.14
C ALA A 228 -1.63 13.75 -9.77
N LEU A 229 -2.26 12.57 -9.79
CA LEU A 229 -3.60 12.38 -10.31
C LEU A 229 -4.67 13.12 -9.50
N PHE A 230 -4.47 13.25 -8.17
CA PHE A 230 -5.38 14.01 -7.31
C PHE A 230 -5.29 15.52 -7.53
N SER A 231 -4.18 16.03 -8.07
CA SER A 231 -3.97 17.45 -8.31
C SER A 231 -4.53 17.90 -9.67
N GLY A 232 -4.68 16.99 -10.63
CA GLY A 232 -5.19 17.26 -11.97
C GLY A 232 -6.72 17.14 -12.12
N ALA A 233 -7.43 16.76 -11.07
CA ALA A 233 -8.89 16.58 -11.06
C ALA A 233 -9.64 17.82 -10.55
N LYS A 234 -9.18 19.04 -10.95
CA LYS A 234 -9.91 20.30 -10.73
C LYS A 234 -10.65 20.71 -11.98
#